data_367f4469ff40155a1eaab2e96f522345
#
_entry.id   367f4469ff40155a1eaab2e96f522345
#
_cell.length_a   1.000
_cell.length_b   1.000
_cell.length_c   1.000
_cell.angle_alpha   90.00
_cell.angle_beta   90.00
_cell.angle_gamma   90.00
#
_symmetry.space_group_name_H-M   'P 1'
#
loop_
_entity.id
_entity.type
_entity.pdbx_description
1 polymer ?
#
loop_
_entity_poly.entity_id
_entity_poly.type
_entity_poly.pdbx_seq_one_letter_code
_entity_poly.pdbx_strand_id
1 'polypeptide(L)'
;MKIAYITKTPWGENSPGFVFSYFQSKGFAENGLNTSLLMKVAKSKLDDQKRIDKNLIKNHKVKLFKDNFGFIKSNEIFYKRVKRYIENNNFDILFSRDPGFLPYLSKLKKSLKIKTFYQSHNFYLDFNLHEYKNSLNRKKFHHNEKGFIKDLNYLFTLNDPQKKLYEKYVDTPIAACPPGLDLKKNLINNFKKRKVLYSGSFQKIKGIDDIIKIWNQGNFQNATLSLVGGRNKKELQYAKSLIKNTKNNLSVKSWLSYNALINYMKEISIGLIFLPDDFYNRYLTAPTKMFDFISCGIPVVCTELPSTKNLIPEGHQGVKLIKSKKRVEYINAIKELLEDEKKYDIAHKSNINLSKDITWKKMSKNFIKYF
;
A
#
# COMPACT_ATOMS: atom_id res chain seq x y z
N MET A 1 -10.28 8.59 23.61
CA MET A 1 -11.09 7.73 22.72
C MET A 1 -10.38 6.39 22.51
N LYS A 2 -11.16 5.29 22.52
CA LYS A 2 -10.67 3.92 22.23
C LYS A 2 -11.09 3.49 20.84
N ILE A 3 -10.14 3.06 20.02
CA ILE A 3 -10.38 2.58 18.65
C ILE A 3 -10.14 1.08 18.57
N ALA A 4 -11.06 0.34 17.97
CA ALA A 4 -10.82 -0.98 17.41
C ALA A 4 -10.51 -0.86 15.91
N TYR A 5 -9.27 -1.16 15.53
CA TYR A 5 -8.84 -1.24 14.14
C TYR A 5 -8.88 -2.70 13.68
N ILE A 6 -9.74 -3.03 12.73
CA ILE A 6 -10.04 -4.41 12.34
C ILE A 6 -9.48 -4.72 10.95
N THR A 7 -8.71 -5.80 10.83
CA THR A 7 -8.24 -6.33 9.56
C THR A 7 -8.09 -7.86 9.59
N LYS A 8 -8.49 -8.54 8.52
CA LYS A 8 -8.30 -10.00 8.38
C LYS A 8 -6.88 -10.41 8.01
N THR A 9 -5.98 -9.45 7.86
CA THR A 9 -4.58 -9.75 7.57
C THR A 9 -3.95 -10.49 8.75
N PRO A 10 -3.25 -11.60 8.53
CA PRO A 10 -2.52 -12.29 9.60
C PRO A 10 -1.40 -11.43 10.18
N TRP A 11 -1.16 -11.55 11.47
CA TRP A 11 -0.03 -10.91 12.13
C TRP A 11 1.29 -11.38 11.51
N GLY A 12 2.19 -10.44 11.29
CA GLY A 12 3.51 -10.75 10.75
C GLY A 12 3.52 -11.15 9.27
N GLU A 13 2.38 -11.15 8.57
CA GLU A 13 2.35 -11.48 7.15
C GLU A 13 3.24 -10.54 6.32
N ASN A 14 4.06 -11.12 5.45
CA ASN A 14 4.94 -10.35 4.57
C ASN A 14 4.15 -9.76 3.39
N SER A 15 3.22 -8.86 3.69
CA SER A 15 2.31 -8.26 2.71
C SER A 15 2.15 -6.75 2.91
N PRO A 16 1.86 -5.99 1.84
CA PRO A 16 1.51 -4.58 1.96
C PRO A 16 0.32 -4.32 2.90
N GLY A 17 -0.64 -5.25 2.94
CA GLY A 17 -1.80 -5.16 3.82
C GLY A 17 -1.44 -5.15 5.31
N PHE A 18 -0.45 -5.96 5.72
CA PHE A 18 0.07 -5.94 7.08
C PHE A 18 0.77 -4.61 7.39
N VAL A 19 1.73 -4.23 6.55
CA VAL A 19 2.52 -2.99 6.72
C VAL A 19 1.59 -1.79 6.87
N PHE A 20 0.62 -1.67 5.98
CA PHE A 20 -0.34 -0.57 6.01
C PHE A 20 -1.17 -0.57 7.31
N SER A 21 -1.80 -1.70 7.66
CA SER A 21 -2.68 -1.77 8.84
C SER A 21 -1.91 -1.52 10.15
N TYR A 22 -0.70 -2.06 10.24
CA TYR A 22 0.15 -1.88 11.41
C TYR A 22 0.56 -0.42 11.60
N PHE A 23 1.15 0.20 10.58
CA PHE A 23 1.64 1.57 10.70
C PHE A 23 0.51 2.60 10.79
N GLN A 24 -0.63 2.39 10.12
CA GLN A 24 -1.78 3.28 10.25
C GLN A 24 -2.37 3.22 11.66
N SER A 25 -2.58 2.03 12.22
CA SER A 25 -3.09 1.89 13.61
C SER A 25 -2.10 2.45 14.64
N LYS A 26 -0.80 2.27 14.40
CA LYS A 26 0.26 2.91 15.19
C LYS A 26 0.19 4.43 15.09
N GLY A 27 -0.02 4.98 13.89
CA GLY A 27 -0.20 6.42 13.66
C GLY A 27 -1.39 7.01 14.43
N PHE A 28 -2.50 6.27 14.57
CA PHE A 28 -3.60 6.69 15.45
C PHE A 28 -3.17 6.76 16.92
N ALA A 29 -2.44 5.74 17.38
CA ALA A 29 -1.95 5.69 18.75
C ALA A 29 -0.91 6.79 19.03
N GLU A 30 -0.01 7.10 18.10
CA GLU A 30 0.96 8.20 18.19
C GLU A 30 0.31 9.58 18.25
N ASN A 31 -0.97 9.70 17.86
CA ASN A 31 -1.80 10.90 18.02
C ASN A 31 -2.69 10.84 19.30
N GLY A 32 -2.38 9.97 20.26
CA GLY A 32 -3.01 9.94 21.56
C GLY A 32 -4.26 9.05 21.67
N LEU A 33 -4.63 8.30 20.62
CA LEU A 33 -5.79 7.42 20.65
C LEU A 33 -5.42 6.03 21.20
N ASN A 34 -6.22 5.50 22.15
CA ASN A 34 -6.06 4.13 22.63
C ASN A 34 -6.48 3.14 21.53
N THR A 35 -5.54 2.70 20.74
CA THR A 35 -5.78 1.90 19.54
C THR A 35 -5.53 0.43 19.78
N SER A 36 -6.54 -0.41 19.55
CA SER A 36 -6.43 -1.88 19.52
C SER A 36 -6.48 -2.38 18.10
N LEU A 37 -5.35 -2.90 17.60
CA LEU A 37 -5.26 -3.54 16.30
C LEU A 37 -5.71 -5.00 16.43
N LEU A 38 -6.86 -5.33 15.83
CA LEU A 38 -7.49 -6.64 15.86
C LEU A 38 -7.19 -7.39 14.57
N MET A 39 -6.36 -8.44 14.65
CA MET A 39 -5.84 -9.18 13.49
C MET A 39 -6.00 -10.68 13.66
N LYS A 40 -5.79 -11.42 12.57
CA LYS A 40 -5.62 -12.88 12.67
C LYS A 40 -4.28 -13.24 13.30
N VAL A 41 -4.23 -14.40 13.95
CA VAL A 41 -2.96 -15.03 14.38
C VAL A 41 -2.02 -15.18 13.19
N ALA A 42 -0.73 -15.18 13.44
CA ALA A 42 0.29 -15.43 12.43
C ALA A 42 0.06 -16.78 11.72
N LYS A 43 0.49 -16.86 10.47
CA LYS A 43 0.47 -18.11 9.69
C LYS A 43 1.55 -19.08 10.17
N SER A 44 2.65 -18.58 10.69
CA SER A 44 3.75 -19.37 11.25
C SER A 44 4.34 -18.70 12.49
N LYS A 45 4.93 -19.50 13.40
CA LYS A 45 5.67 -18.99 14.58
C LYS A 45 6.84 -18.08 14.18
N LEU A 46 7.43 -18.32 13.01
CA LEU A 46 8.52 -17.51 12.47
C LEU A 46 8.06 -16.08 12.13
N ASP A 47 6.82 -15.92 11.67
CA ASP A 47 6.24 -14.62 11.38
C ASP A 47 5.99 -13.82 12.67
N ASP A 48 5.61 -14.47 13.78
CA ASP A 48 5.44 -13.84 15.09
C ASP A 48 6.75 -13.27 15.63
N GLN A 49 7.84 -14.03 15.51
CA GLN A 49 9.15 -13.63 16.05
C GLN A 49 9.80 -12.48 15.28
N LYS A 50 9.59 -12.40 13.97
CA LYS A 50 10.24 -11.40 13.11
C LYS A 50 9.60 -10.01 13.19
N ARG A 51 8.42 -9.87 13.76
CA ARG A 51 7.62 -8.63 13.67
C ARG A 51 6.99 -8.20 15.00
N ILE A 52 7.37 -8.79 16.09
CA ILE A 52 7.08 -8.22 17.39
C ILE A 52 7.96 -6.98 17.51
N ASP A 53 7.38 -5.83 17.21
CA ASP A 53 8.00 -4.56 17.54
C ASP A 53 8.02 -4.46 19.08
N LYS A 54 9.20 -4.68 19.67
CA LYS A 54 9.42 -4.52 21.11
C LYS A 54 9.13 -3.09 21.59
N ASN A 55 8.99 -2.15 20.65
CA ASN A 55 8.70 -0.74 20.88
C ASN A 55 7.21 -0.42 20.64
N LEU A 56 6.30 -1.28 21.09
CA LEU A 56 4.88 -0.91 21.14
C LEU A 56 4.74 0.35 21.99
N ILE A 57 4.17 1.39 21.40
CA ILE A 57 3.86 2.61 22.16
C ILE A 57 2.72 2.32 23.13
N LYS A 58 2.72 3.02 24.26
CA LYS A 58 1.76 2.78 25.38
C LYS A 58 0.31 2.64 24.97
N ASN A 59 -0.12 3.39 23.95
CA ASN A 59 -1.50 3.45 23.50
C ASN A 59 -1.81 2.52 22.29
N HIS A 60 -0.87 1.66 21.87
CA HIS A 60 -1.07 0.72 20.77
C HIS A 60 -1.03 -0.73 21.25
N LYS A 61 -2.15 -1.43 21.15
CA LYS A 61 -2.29 -2.83 21.55
C LYS A 61 -2.61 -3.69 20.35
N VAL A 62 -2.01 -4.87 20.27
CA VAL A 62 -2.32 -5.88 19.25
C VAL A 62 -3.06 -7.04 19.89
N LYS A 63 -4.22 -7.40 19.33
CA LYS A 63 -5.01 -8.56 19.76
C LYS A 63 -5.19 -9.53 18.60
N LEU A 64 -4.79 -10.76 18.78
CA LEU A 64 -4.81 -11.78 17.74
C LEU A 64 -5.98 -12.76 17.92
N PHE A 65 -6.63 -13.11 16.82
CA PHE A 65 -7.77 -14.02 16.79
C PHE A 65 -7.52 -15.15 15.79
N LYS A 66 -7.82 -16.39 16.21
CA LYS A 66 -7.82 -17.55 15.33
C LYS A 66 -8.97 -17.43 14.30
N ASP A 67 -8.73 -17.88 13.07
CA ASP A 67 -9.71 -17.90 11.97
C ASP A 67 -10.22 -19.33 11.67
N ASN A 68 -10.02 -20.26 12.62
CA ASN A 68 -10.47 -21.65 12.51
C ASN A 68 -11.27 -22.11 13.73
N PHE A 69 -12.13 -23.11 13.47
CA PHE A 69 -12.81 -23.92 14.48
C PHE A 69 -12.59 -25.39 14.10
N GLY A 70 -11.83 -26.13 14.88
CA GLY A 70 -11.30 -27.41 14.46
C GLY A 70 -10.53 -27.28 13.13
N PHE A 71 -10.89 -28.10 12.16
CA PHE A 71 -10.29 -28.10 10.82
C PHE A 71 -10.90 -27.05 9.87
N ILE A 72 -12.04 -26.46 10.21
CA ILE A 72 -12.73 -25.47 9.37
C ILE A 72 -12.04 -24.12 9.55
N LYS A 73 -11.52 -23.56 8.43
CA LYS A 73 -10.91 -22.25 8.38
C LYS A 73 -11.73 -21.26 7.58
N SER A 74 -12.07 -20.10 8.18
CA SER A 74 -12.90 -19.11 7.52
C SER A 74 -12.66 -17.69 8.09
N ASN A 75 -12.71 -16.70 7.22
CA ASN A 75 -12.76 -15.29 7.65
C ASN A 75 -13.98 -15.00 8.53
N GLU A 76 -15.08 -15.70 8.31
CA GLU A 76 -16.31 -15.55 9.07
C GLU A 76 -16.12 -15.90 10.56
N ILE A 77 -15.34 -16.96 10.85
CA ILE A 77 -14.99 -17.33 12.23
C ILE A 77 -14.19 -16.20 12.90
N PHE A 78 -13.22 -15.62 12.17
CA PHE A 78 -12.48 -14.47 12.65
C PHE A 78 -13.40 -13.29 12.95
N TYR A 79 -14.31 -12.94 12.02
CA TYR A 79 -15.23 -11.81 12.19
C TYR A 79 -16.17 -11.98 13.39
N LYS A 80 -16.72 -13.19 13.59
CA LYS A 80 -17.57 -13.49 14.74
C LYS A 80 -16.83 -13.35 16.07
N ARG A 81 -15.56 -13.79 16.14
CA ARG A 81 -14.71 -13.64 17.34
C ARG A 81 -14.37 -12.19 17.62
N VAL A 82 -14.04 -11.43 16.60
CA VAL A 82 -13.77 -9.99 16.71
C VAL A 82 -15.04 -9.25 17.17
N LYS A 83 -16.21 -9.56 16.57
CA LYS A 83 -17.49 -9.00 16.99
C LYS A 83 -17.73 -9.22 18.49
N ARG A 84 -17.65 -10.48 18.97
CA ARG A 84 -17.83 -10.81 20.39
C ARG A 84 -16.84 -10.07 21.29
N TYR A 85 -15.60 -9.93 20.87
CA TYR A 85 -14.59 -9.17 21.60
C TYR A 85 -14.97 -7.68 21.71
N ILE A 86 -15.46 -7.09 20.62
CA ILE A 86 -15.91 -5.68 20.62
C ILE A 86 -17.11 -5.49 21.55
N GLU A 87 -18.08 -6.39 21.53
CA GLU A 87 -19.28 -6.34 22.40
C GLU A 87 -18.94 -6.42 23.90
N ASN A 88 -17.84 -7.09 24.24
CA ASN A 88 -17.38 -7.23 25.64
C ASN A 88 -16.34 -6.17 26.05
N ASN A 89 -16.05 -5.19 25.19
CA ASN A 89 -15.08 -4.14 25.47
C ASN A 89 -15.60 -2.79 24.99
N ASN A 90 -15.44 -1.77 25.81
CA ASN A 90 -15.91 -0.43 25.49
C ASN A 90 -14.98 0.23 24.47
N PHE A 91 -15.44 0.34 23.23
CA PHE A 91 -14.82 1.12 22.16
C PHE A 91 -15.71 2.29 21.78
N ASP A 92 -15.08 3.42 21.43
CA ASP A 92 -15.78 4.60 20.92
C ASP A 92 -15.89 4.55 19.40
N ILE A 93 -14.92 3.89 18.76
CA ILE A 93 -14.74 3.89 17.31
C ILE A 93 -14.39 2.48 16.82
N LEU A 94 -15.07 2.07 15.73
CA LEU A 94 -14.69 0.91 14.92
C LEU A 94 -14.18 1.37 13.58
N PHE A 95 -12.96 0.99 13.24
CA PHE A 95 -12.33 1.28 11.96
C PHE A 95 -11.94 -0.01 11.27
N SER A 96 -12.39 -0.23 10.04
CA SER A 96 -12.01 -1.43 9.27
C SER A 96 -11.57 -1.10 7.84
N ARG A 97 -10.65 -1.90 7.32
CA ARG A 97 -10.27 -1.91 5.89
C ARG A 97 -10.78 -3.15 5.15
N ASP A 98 -11.62 -3.94 5.83
CA ASP A 98 -12.05 -5.22 5.31
C ASP A 98 -13.51 -5.17 4.84
N PRO A 99 -13.77 -5.29 3.52
CA PRO A 99 -15.16 -5.27 3.01
C PRO A 99 -15.99 -6.45 3.55
N GLY A 100 -15.34 -7.54 4.00
CA GLY A 100 -16.03 -8.65 4.64
C GLY A 100 -16.54 -8.32 6.04
N PHE A 101 -16.03 -7.27 6.69
CA PHE A 101 -16.46 -6.86 8.02
C PHE A 101 -17.59 -5.79 7.99
N LEU A 102 -17.94 -5.24 6.83
CA LEU A 102 -19.00 -4.22 6.69
C LEU A 102 -20.34 -4.61 7.33
N PRO A 103 -20.87 -5.83 7.14
CA PRO A 103 -22.10 -6.25 7.81
C PRO A 103 -22.03 -6.21 9.34
N TYR A 104 -20.83 -6.46 9.88
CA TYR A 104 -20.60 -6.39 11.34
C TYR A 104 -20.47 -4.96 11.84
N LEU A 105 -19.84 -4.05 11.07
CA LEU A 105 -19.80 -2.63 11.40
C LEU A 105 -21.23 -2.05 11.52
N SER A 106 -22.08 -2.35 10.52
CA SER A 106 -23.49 -1.91 10.53
C SER A 106 -24.24 -2.43 11.76
N LYS A 107 -24.13 -3.74 12.06
CA LYS A 107 -24.79 -4.35 13.22
C LYS A 107 -24.31 -3.75 14.54
N LEU A 108 -22.98 -3.61 14.73
CA LEU A 108 -22.37 -3.08 15.95
C LEU A 108 -22.71 -1.61 16.14
N LYS A 109 -22.78 -0.80 15.08
CA LYS A 109 -23.24 0.59 15.17
C LYS A 109 -24.64 0.69 15.77
N LYS A 110 -25.56 -0.16 15.29
CA LYS A 110 -26.96 -0.17 15.75
C LYS A 110 -27.09 -0.65 17.19
N SER A 111 -26.33 -1.69 17.59
CA SER A 111 -26.45 -2.28 18.93
C SER A 111 -25.70 -1.51 20.02
N LEU A 112 -24.56 -0.90 19.71
CA LEU A 112 -23.67 -0.26 20.69
C LEU A 112 -23.63 1.27 20.61
N LYS A 113 -24.35 1.89 19.65
CA LYS A 113 -24.33 3.34 19.38
C LYS A 113 -22.92 3.91 19.18
N ILE A 114 -22.03 3.15 18.55
CA ILE A 114 -20.61 3.43 18.33
C ILE A 114 -20.38 4.04 16.93
N LYS A 115 -19.37 4.89 16.78
CA LYS A 115 -18.99 5.42 15.46
C LYS A 115 -18.27 4.37 14.62
N THR A 116 -18.63 4.27 13.34
CA THR A 116 -18.09 3.25 12.42
C THR A 116 -17.51 3.86 11.16
N PHE A 117 -16.32 3.39 10.79
CA PHE A 117 -15.52 3.89 9.68
C PHE A 117 -14.99 2.73 8.85
N TYR A 118 -15.04 2.90 7.52
CA TYR A 118 -14.46 1.95 6.58
C TYR A 118 -13.50 2.65 5.65
N GLN A 119 -12.28 2.11 5.48
CA GLN A 119 -11.36 2.56 4.46
C GLN A 119 -11.32 1.56 3.32
N SER A 120 -11.84 1.95 2.17
CA SER A 120 -11.75 1.13 0.98
C SER A 120 -10.38 1.26 0.31
N HIS A 121 -9.86 0.12 -0.17
CA HIS A 121 -8.67 0.02 -1.01
C HIS A 121 -8.98 -0.69 -2.33
N ASN A 122 -10.26 -0.80 -2.66
CA ASN A 122 -10.79 -1.33 -3.90
C ASN A 122 -12.12 -0.63 -4.21
N PHE A 123 -12.89 -1.12 -5.17
CA PHE A 123 -14.23 -0.63 -5.48
C PHE A 123 -15.08 -1.81 -5.94
N TYR A 124 -16.17 -2.07 -5.24
CA TYR A 124 -17.02 -3.22 -5.52
C TYR A 124 -18.47 -2.84 -5.90
N LEU A 125 -18.82 -1.56 -5.96
CA LEU A 125 -20.21 -1.12 -6.23
C LEU A 125 -20.62 -1.32 -7.68
N ASP A 126 -19.66 -1.37 -8.62
CA ASP A 126 -19.95 -1.67 -10.02
C ASP A 126 -19.00 -2.76 -10.56
N PHE A 127 -19.58 -3.88 -10.95
CA PHE A 127 -18.83 -4.99 -11.54
C PHE A 127 -18.35 -4.74 -12.96
N ASN A 128 -19.03 -3.87 -13.71
CA ASN A 128 -18.73 -3.62 -15.12
C ASN A 128 -17.40 -2.85 -15.27
N LEU A 129 -16.99 -2.13 -14.24
CA LEU A 129 -15.74 -1.37 -14.22
C LEU A 129 -14.48 -2.21 -13.97
N HIS A 130 -14.64 -3.48 -13.58
CA HIS A 130 -13.52 -4.37 -13.30
C HIS A 130 -13.33 -5.44 -14.38
N GLU A 131 -12.09 -5.61 -14.84
CA GLU A 131 -11.71 -6.69 -15.74
C GLU A 131 -11.92 -8.11 -15.15
N TYR A 132 -12.05 -8.21 -13.80
CA TYR A 132 -12.16 -9.47 -13.06
C TYR A 132 -13.58 -9.74 -12.59
N LYS A 133 -14.51 -9.95 -13.51
CA LYS A 133 -15.96 -10.02 -13.25
C LYS A 133 -16.45 -11.17 -12.34
N ASN A 134 -15.74 -12.29 -12.21
CA ASN A 134 -16.38 -13.59 -11.84
C ASN A 134 -15.83 -14.32 -10.61
N SER A 135 -15.40 -13.65 -9.51
CA SER A 135 -15.10 -14.38 -8.29
C SER A 135 -16.23 -14.30 -7.25
N LEU A 136 -16.53 -15.43 -6.56
CA LEU A 136 -17.51 -15.48 -5.46
C LEU A 136 -17.24 -14.43 -4.38
N ASN A 137 -15.96 -14.20 -4.07
CA ASN A 137 -15.56 -13.17 -3.10
C ASN A 137 -15.94 -11.77 -3.54
N ARG A 138 -15.87 -11.45 -4.83
CA ARG A 138 -16.25 -10.13 -5.36
C ARG A 138 -17.76 -9.91 -5.30
N LYS A 139 -18.56 -10.92 -5.60
CA LYS A 139 -20.02 -10.86 -5.44
C LYS A 139 -20.39 -10.59 -3.98
N LYS A 140 -19.74 -11.26 -3.03
CA LYS A 140 -19.92 -11.01 -1.60
C LYS A 140 -19.53 -9.57 -1.22
N PHE A 141 -18.39 -9.06 -1.70
CA PHE A 141 -17.93 -7.71 -1.39
C PHE A 141 -18.80 -6.64 -2.04
N HIS A 142 -19.30 -6.87 -3.26
CA HIS A 142 -20.30 -6.02 -3.89
C HIS A 142 -21.57 -5.92 -3.04
N HIS A 143 -22.13 -7.07 -2.64
CA HIS A 143 -23.30 -7.09 -1.76
C HIS A 143 -23.03 -6.33 -0.45
N ASN A 144 -21.86 -6.52 0.14
CA ASN A 144 -21.49 -5.85 1.39
C ASN A 144 -21.35 -4.34 1.20
N GLU A 145 -20.66 -3.86 0.17
CA GLU A 145 -20.52 -2.42 -0.06
C GLU A 145 -21.88 -1.78 -0.38
N LYS A 146 -22.66 -2.37 -1.30
CA LYS A 146 -24.00 -1.87 -1.66
C LYS A 146 -24.97 -1.84 -0.49
N GLY A 147 -24.91 -2.85 0.38
CA GLY A 147 -25.85 -2.99 1.49
C GLY A 147 -25.51 -2.17 2.74
N PHE A 148 -24.22 -1.97 3.04
CA PHE A 148 -23.80 -1.55 4.38
C PHE A 148 -22.94 -0.27 4.42
N ILE A 149 -22.43 0.26 3.30
CA ILE A 149 -21.71 1.55 3.31
C ILE A 149 -22.61 2.67 3.81
N LYS A 150 -23.87 2.70 3.44
CA LYS A 150 -24.85 3.69 3.85
C LYS A 150 -25.06 3.78 5.38
N ASP A 151 -24.74 2.71 6.11
CA ASP A 151 -24.84 2.68 7.57
C ASP A 151 -23.62 3.26 8.29
N LEU A 152 -22.53 3.59 7.58
CA LEU A 152 -21.30 4.10 8.17
C LEU A 152 -21.41 5.59 8.56
N ASN A 153 -20.53 6.04 9.46
CA ASN A 153 -20.34 7.47 9.71
C ASN A 153 -19.52 8.12 8.61
N TYR A 154 -18.46 7.43 8.15
CA TYR A 154 -17.62 7.88 7.05
C TYR A 154 -17.04 6.71 6.26
N LEU A 155 -16.89 6.94 4.96
CA LEU A 155 -16.08 6.11 4.05
C LEU A 155 -14.76 6.85 3.77
N PHE A 156 -13.64 6.18 3.94
CA PHE A 156 -12.32 6.70 3.54
C PHE A 156 -11.82 6.02 2.27
N THR A 157 -11.19 6.81 1.42
CA THR A 157 -10.55 6.35 0.18
C THR A 157 -9.06 6.67 0.19
N LEU A 158 -8.29 6.07 -0.72
CA LEU A 158 -6.84 6.25 -0.78
C LEU A 158 -6.41 7.52 -1.52
N ASN A 159 -7.30 8.07 -2.35
CA ASN A 159 -7.04 9.24 -3.19
C ASN A 159 -8.37 9.89 -3.62
N ASP A 160 -8.31 11.10 -4.16
CA ASP A 160 -9.50 11.82 -4.64
C ASP A 160 -10.17 11.18 -5.87
N PRO A 161 -9.44 10.61 -6.85
CA PRO A 161 -10.07 9.84 -7.92
C PRO A 161 -10.98 8.71 -7.42
N GLN A 162 -10.57 7.98 -6.39
CA GLN A 162 -11.39 6.95 -5.76
C GLN A 162 -12.59 7.56 -5.01
N LYS A 163 -12.38 8.68 -4.30
CA LYS A 163 -13.47 9.41 -3.63
C LYS A 163 -14.53 9.81 -4.64
N LYS A 164 -14.17 10.51 -5.72
CA LYS A 164 -15.08 10.92 -6.80
C LYS A 164 -15.82 9.75 -7.47
N LEU A 165 -15.18 8.56 -7.48
CA LEU A 165 -15.83 7.36 -7.97
C LEU A 165 -16.95 6.90 -7.03
N TYR A 166 -16.69 6.84 -5.72
CA TYR A 166 -17.69 6.44 -4.73
C TYR A 166 -18.85 7.42 -4.61
N GLU A 167 -18.60 8.73 -4.72
CA GLU A 167 -19.63 9.81 -4.68
C GLU A 167 -20.74 9.64 -5.72
N LYS A 168 -20.50 8.87 -6.79
CA LYS A 168 -21.51 8.55 -7.82
C LYS A 168 -22.49 7.44 -7.38
N TYR A 169 -22.21 6.73 -6.29
CA TYR A 169 -22.93 5.51 -5.92
C TYR A 169 -23.47 5.52 -4.48
N VAL A 170 -22.98 6.40 -3.62
CA VAL A 170 -23.36 6.40 -2.19
C VAL A 170 -23.42 7.83 -1.65
N ASP A 171 -24.41 8.08 -0.76
CA ASP A 171 -24.60 9.36 -0.06
C ASP A 171 -23.81 9.46 1.25
N THR A 172 -23.16 8.37 1.65
CA THR A 172 -22.32 8.34 2.86
C THR A 172 -21.20 9.37 2.75
N PRO A 173 -20.92 10.17 3.78
CA PRO A 173 -19.81 11.12 3.75
C PRO A 173 -18.48 10.44 3.44
N ILE A 174 -17.70 11.00 2.48
CA ILE A 174 -16.47 10.40 1.98
C ILE A 174 -15.30 11.38 2.14
N ALA A 175 -14.18 10.88 2.63
CA ALA A 175 -12.93 11.62 2.68
C ALA A 175 -11.78 10.85 2.02
N ALA A 176 -10.99 11.53 1.19
CA ALA A 176 -9.74 10.97 0.68
C ALA A 176 -8.65 11.12 1.75
N CYS A 177 -8.10 9.99 2.16
CA CYS A 177 -7.04 9.91 3.18
C CYS A 177 -5.92 9.01 2.66
N PRO A 178 -4.91 9.58 1.99
CA PRO A 178 -3.77 8.83 1.47
C PRO A 178 -3.00 8.10 2.57
N PRO A 179 -2.26 7.03 2.22
CA PRO A 179 -1.37 6.35 3.16
C PRO A 179 -0.22 7.27 3.60
N GLY A 180 0.38 6.92 4.73
CA GLY A 180 1.62 7.51 5.18
C GLY A 180 2.82 6.64 4.87
N LEU A 181 4.00 7.11 5.28
CA LEU A 181 5.25 6.36 5.24
C LEU A 181 5.90 6.26 6.63
N ASP A 182 6.80 5.29 6.77
CA ASP A 182 7.66 5.18 7.94
C ASP A 182 8.97 5.93 7.68
N LEU A 183 9.18 7.02 8.43
CA LEU A 183 10.34 7.91 8.25
C LEU A 183 11.65 7.16 8.50
N LYS A 184 12.57 7.22 7.55
CA LYS A 184 13.91 6.64 7.67
C LYS A 184 14.92 7.69 8.10
N LYS A 185 15.98 7.24 8.78
CA LYS A 185 17.09 8.07 9.23
C LYS A 185 18.35 7.73 8.46
N ASN A 186 19.34 8.64 8.51
CA ASN A 186 20.66 8.45 7.90
C ASN A 186 20.57 8.13 6.39
N LEU A 187 19.81 8.96 5.66
CA LEU A 187 19.65 8.82 4.23
C LEU A 187 20.91 9.28 3.50
N ILE A 188 21.33 8.47 2.53
CA ILE A 188 22.56 8.70 1.76
C ILE A 188 22.19 9.04 0.32
N ASN A 189 22.89 10.01 -0.26
CA ASN A 189 22.83 10.28 -1.68
C ASN A 189 23.55 9.14 -2.44
N ASN A 190 22.80 8.38 -3.20
CA ASN A 190 23.29 7.19 -3.91
C ASN A 190 23.54 7.46 -5.41
N PHE A 191 23.71 8.67 -5.85
CA PHE A 191 23.92 9.02 -7.27
C PHE A 191 24.98 8.13 -7.93
N LYS A 192 26.16 8.02 -7.32
CA LYS A 192 27.29 7.24 -7.84
C LYS A 192 27.09 5.73 -7.90
N LYS A 193 26.08 5.19 -7.20
CA LYS A 193 25.77 3.74 -7.21
C LYS A 193 25.18 3.27 -8.54
N ARG A 194 24.49 4.14 -9.25
CA ARG A 194 23.86 3.87 -10.57
C ARG A 194 23.00 2.59 -10.58
N LYS A 195 22.35 2.30 -9.44
CA LYS A 195 21.48 1.13 -9.26
C LYS A 195 20.01 1.56 -9.34
N VAL A 196 19.29 0.95 -10.26
CA VAL A 196 17.85 1.18 -10.47
C VAL A 196 17.06 0.02 -9.91
N LEU A 197 15.94 0.26 -9.24
CA LEU A 197 15.13 -0.76 -8.60
C LEU A 197 13.68 -0.71 -9.05
N TYR A 198 13.17 -1.84 -9.54
CA TYR A 198 11.74 -2.15 -9.50
C TYR A 198 11.47 -3.14 -8.37
N SER A 199 10.48 -2.87 -7.53
CA SER A 199 10.08 -3.82 -6.48
C SER A 199 8.57 -4.10 -6.50
N GLY A 200 8.18 -5.38 -6.54
CA GLY A 200 6.77 -5.76 -6.54
C GLY A 200 6.48 -7.13 -7.13
N SER A 201 5.21 -7.35 -7.48
CA SER A 201 4.77 -8.56 -8.19
C SER A 201 5.27 -8.54 -9.64
N PHE A 202 5.65 -9.71 -10.15
CA PHE A 202 6.10 -9.90 -11.52
C PHE A 202 4.97 -10.38 -12.46
N GLN A 203 3.77 -9.89 -12.22
CA GLN A 203 2.64 -10.16 -13.10
C GLN A 203 2.67 -9.26 -14.34
N LYS A 204 2.27 -9.78 -15.49
CA LYS A 204 2.16 -9.03 -16.75
C LYS A 204 1.32 -7.76 -16.57
N ILE A 205 0.21 -7.84 -15.84
CA ILE A 205 -0.67 -6.71 -15.50
C ILE A 205 0.00 -5.63 -14.61
N LYS A 206 1.21 -5.87 -14.12
CA LYS A 206 2.02 -4.91 -13.35
C LYS A 206 3.11 -4.27 -14.19
N GLY A 207 3.10 -4.47 -15.51
CA GLY A 207 3.95 -3.77 -16.45
C GLY A 207 5.43 -4.17 -16.43
N ILE A 208 5.78 -5.37 -15.91
CA ILE A 208 7.18 -5.80 -15.86
C ILE A 208 7.81 -5.94 -17.25
N ASP A 209 7.02 -6.36 -18.24
CA ASP A 209 7.47 -6.43 -19.65
C ASP A 209 7.89 -5.05 -20.18
N ASP A 210 7.12 -4.02 -19.86
CA ASP A 210 7.41 -2.67 -20.30
C ASP A 210 8.66 -2.09 -19.61
N ILE A 211 8.85 -2.38 -18.34
CA ILE A 211 10.08 -2.00 -17.62
C ILE A 211 11.31 -2.59 -18.27
N ILE A 212 11.27 -3.89 -18.63
CA ILE A 212 12.39 -4.56 -19.30
C ILE A 212 12.61 -3.99 -20.69
N LYS A 213 11.55 -3.69 -21.45
CA LYS A 213 11.64 -3.02 -22.75
C LYS A 213 12.26 -1.63 -22.65
N ILE A 214 11.83 -0.81 -21.69
CA ILE A 214 12.39 0.51 -21.42
C ILE A 214 13.88 0.40 -21.11
N TRP A 215 14.25 -0.56 -20.25
CA TRP A 215 15.64 -0.78 -19.86
C TRP A 215 16.53 -1.18 -21.05
N ASN A 216 16.07 -2.13 -21.86
CA ASN A 216 16.81 -2.60 -23.03
C ASN A 216 16.97 -1.52 -24.11
N GLN A 217 15.93 -0.69 -24.32
CA GLN A 217 15.98 0.40 -25.30
C GLN A 217 16.81 1.60 -24.82
N GLY A 218 16.87 1.82 -23.50
CA GLY A 218 17.56 2.97 -22.93
C GLY A 218 19.08 2.90 -23.00
N ASN A 219 19.65 1.71 -23.13
CA ASN A 219 21.12 1.49 -23.16
C ASN A 219 21.85 2.26 -22.06
N PHE A 220 21.47 2.02 -20.78
CA PHE A 220 22.02 2.73 -19.63
C PHE A 220 23.40 2.21 -19.27
N GLN A 221 24.45 2.88 -19.79
CA GLN A 221 25.84 2.50 -19.53
C GLN A 221 26.17 2.58 -18.03
N ASN A 222 26.93 1.60 -17.55
CA ASN A 222 27.40 1.52 -16.16
C ASN A 222 26.29 1.60 -15.10
N ALA A 223 25.04 1.31 -15.49
CA ALA A 223 23.93 1.20 -14.55
C ALA A 223 23.41 -0.24 -14.48
N THR A 224 22.77 -0.59 -13.39
CA THR A 224 22.14 -1.90 -13.19
C THR A 224 20.67 -1.76 -12.85
N LEU A 225 19.81 -2.63 -13.40
CA LEU A 225 18.42 -2.77 -12.99
C LEU A 225 18.23 -4.02 -12.14
N SER A 226 17.72 -3.85 -10.95
CA SER A 226 17.29 -4.95 -10.08
C SER A 226 15.77 -5.06 -10.06
N LEU A 227 15.27 -6.25 -10.41
CA LEU A 227 13.87 -6.62 -10.25
C LEU A 227 13.75 -7.44 -8.96
N VAL A 228 13.14 -6.87 -7.92
CA VAL A 228 13.01 -7.51 -6.59
C VAL A 228 11.55 -7.82 -6.32
N GLY A 229 11.19 -9.11 -6.17
CA GLY A 229 9.80 -9.46 -5.93
C GLY A 229 9.40 -10.85 -6.39
N GLY A 230 8.21 -10.95 -7.01
CA GLY A 230 7.63 -12.24 -7.37
C GLY A 230 7.00 -12.94 -6.16
N ARG A 231 5.68 -13.09 -6.14
CA ARG A 231 4.95 -13.68 -5.01
C ARG A 231 5.11 -15.18 -4.90
N ASN A 232 5.50 -15.83 -5.99
CA ASN A 232 5.62 -17.28 -6.09
C ASN A 232 6.62 -17.68 -7.17
N LYS A 233 6.93 -18.97 -7.25
CA LYS A 233 7.86 -19.52 -8.23
C LYS A 233 7.51 -19.19 -9.69
N LYS A 234 6.21 -19.19 -10.03
CA LYS A 234 5.72 -18.90 -11.39
C LYS A 234 6.04 -17.46 -11.82
N GLU A 235 5.76 -16.48 -10.96
CA GLU A 235 6.11 -15.08 -11.22
C GLU A 235 7.63 -14.89 -11.34
N LEU A 236 8.40 -15.56 -10.49
CA LEU A 236 9.86 -15.49 -10.52
C LEU A 236 10.44 -16.09 -11.79
N GLN A 237 9.94 -17.24 -12.23
CA GLN A 237 10.32 -17.87 -13.49
C GLN A 237 9.96 -17.00 -14.70
N TYR A 238 8.78 -16.38 -14.67
CA TYR A 238 8.35 -15.45 -15.70
C TYR A 238 9.33 -14.26 -15.83
N ALA A 239 9.68 -13.59 -14.73
CA ALA A 239 10.63 -12.49 -14.77
C ALA A 239 12.02 -12.95 -15.29
N LYS A 240 12.49 -14.13 -14.84
CA LYS A 240 13.75 -14.71 -15.32
C LYS A 240 13.72 -15.03 -16.83
N SER A 241 12.58 -15.53 -17.36
CA SER A 241 12.46 -15.80 -18.80
C SER A 241 12.53 -14.53 -19.64
N LEU A 242 11.98 -13.42 -19.14
CA LEU A 242 12.02 -12.13 -19.85
C LEU A 242 13.43 -11.54 -19.98
N ILE A 243 14.32 -11.83 -19.01
CA ILE A 243 15.69 -11.30 -19.03
C ILE A 243 16.72 -12.25 -19.65
N LYS A 244 16.34 -13.49 -20.00
CA LYS A 244 17.28 -14.53 -20.46
C LYS A 244 18.12 -14.11 -21.67
N ASN A 245 17.55 -13.30 -22.57
CA ASN A 245 18.18 -12.84 -23.80
C ASN A 245 18.56 -11.34 -23.74
N THR A 246 18.61 -10.73 -22.56
CA THR A 246 19.02 -9.34 -22.43
C THR A 246 20.54 -9.23 -22.27
N LYS A 247 21.15 -8.32 -23.04
CA LYS A 247 22.59 -8.03 -22.97
C LYS A 247 22.96 -7.04 -21.85
N ASN A 248 21.97 -6.52 -21.12
CA ASN A 248 22.13 -5.42 -20.19
C ASN A 248 22.23 -5.93 -18.74
N ASN A 249 22.81 -5.12 -17.87
CA ASN A 249 22.97 -5.40 -16.42
C ASN A 249 21.61 -5.47 -15.70
N LEU A 250 20.94 -6.61 -15.84
CA LEU A 250 19.65 -6.92 -15.23
C LEU A 250 19.76 -8.07 -14.23
N SER A 251 19.15 -7.93 -13.08
CA SER A 251 19.08 -8.99 -12.07
C SER A 251 17.65 -9.20 -11.55
N VAL A 252 17.32 -10.46 -11.24
CA VAL A 252 16.05 -10.85 -10.63
C VAL A 252 16.31 -11.45 -9.27
N LYS A 253 15.72 -10.87 -8.22
CA LYS A 253 15.75 -11.37 -6.84
C LYS A 253 14.33 -11.73 -6.39
N SER A 254 14.24 -12.78 -5.58
CA SER A 254 12.97 -13.17 -4.95
C SER A 254 12.44 -12.11 -3.99
N TRP A 255 11.19 -12.32 -3.55
CA TRP A 255 10.52 -11.46 -2.58
C TRP A 255 11.35 -11.32 -1.29
N LEU A 256 11.58 -10.08 -0.88
CA LEU A 256 12.25 -9.73 0.36
C LEU A 256 11.22 -9.39 1.45
N SER A 257 11.59 -9.61 2.71
CA SER A 257 10.84 -9.05 3.84
C SER A 257 10.90 -7.53 3.79
N TYR A 258 9.96 -6.85 4.45
CA TYR A 258 9.93 -5.37 4.45
C TYR A 258 11.26 -4.77 4.89
N ASN A 259 11.81 -5.24 6.02
CA ASN A 259 13.09 -4.73 6.53
C ASN A 259 14.26 -5.03 5.58
N ALA A 260 14.30 -6.23 4.98
CA ALA A 260 15.32 -6.58 4.00
C ALA A 260 15.22 -5.72 2.74
N LEU A 261 13.99 -5.41 2.28
CA LEU A 261 13.78 -4.52 1.15
C LEU A 261 14.23 -3.08 1.46
N ILE A 262 13.89 -2.54 2.62
CA ILE A 262 14.35 -1.20 3.04
C ILE A 262 15.87 -1.15 3.14
N ASN A 263 16.51 -2.19 3.69
CA ASN A 263 17.98 -2.26 3.70
C ASN A 263 18.57 -2.34 2.29
N TYR A 264 17.93 -3.08 1.39
CA TYR A 264 18.35 -3.13 -0.01
C TYR A 264 18.23 -1.76 -0.70
N MET A 265 17.20 -0.99 -0.37
CA MET A 265 16.97 0.36 -0.92
C MET A 265 18.08 1.35 -0.55
N LYS A 266 18.85 1.13 0.52
CA LYS A 266 19.99 1.98 0.89
C LYS A 266 21.11 2.04 -0.16
N GLU A 267 21.10 1.12 -1.12
CA GLU A 267 22.08 1.03 -2.21
C GLU A 267 21.51 1.47 -3.56
N ILE A 268 20.28 1.98 -3.58
CA ILE A 268 19.52 2.25 -4.82
C ILE A 268 19.56 3.75 -5.13
N SER A 269 19.86 4.06 -6.38
CA SER A 269 19.85 5.42 -6.93
C SER A 269 18.46 5.84 -7.39
N ILE A 270 17.72 4.99 -8.09
CA ILE A 270 16.44 5.35 -8.71
C ILE A 270 15.41 4.25 -8.46
N GLY A 271 14.21 4.62 -8.06
CA GLY A 271 13.04 3.75 -7.98
C GLY A 271 12.20 3.81 -9.24
N LEU A 272 11.79 2.65 -9.79
CA LEU A 272 10.87 2.59 -10.93
C LEU A 272 9.51 2.08 -10.49
N ILE A 273 8.46 2.79 -10.92
CA ILE A 273 7.06 2.42 -10.75
C ILE A 273 6.37 2.53 -12.11
N PHE A 274 6.16 1.40 -12.75
CA PHE A 274 5.39 1.34 -13.97
C PHE A 274 4.00 0.75 -13.69
N LEU A 275 2.96 1.50 -14.00
CA LEU A 275 1.56 1.09 -13.82
C LEU A 275 0.89 1.14 -15.18
N PRO A 276 0.38 0.01 -15.70
CA PRO A 276 -0.50 0.01 -16.86
C PRO A 276 -1.70 0.93 -16.66
N ASP A 277 -2.14 1.56 -17.75
CA ASP A 277 -3.28 2.46 -17.74
C ASP A 277 -4.58 1.65 -17.79
N ASP A 278 -5.03 1.17 -16.64
CA ASP A 278 -6.25 0.43 -16.42
C ASP A 278 -7.12 1.08 -15.32
N PHE A 279 -8.35 0.60 -15.18
CA PHE A 279 -9.29 1.13 -14.19
C PHE A 279 -8.73 1.08 -12.76
N TYR A 280 -8.12 -0.05 -12.36
CA TYR A 280 -7.59 -0.21 -11.01
C TYR A 280 -6.48 0.81 -10.73
N ASN A 281 -5.54 0.94 -11.66
CA ASN A 281 -4.40 1.84 -11.48
C ASN A 281 -4.83 3.31 -11.58
N ARG A 282 -5.84 3.66 -12.39
CA ARG A 282 -6.35 5.04 -12.50
C ARG A 282 -7.02 5.54 -11.22
N TYR A 283 -7.77 4.68 -10.53
CA TYR A 283 -8.66 5.13 -9.46
C TYR A 283 -8.32 4.56 -8.09
N LEU A 284 -7.87 3.30 -8.01
CA LEU A 284 -7.84 2.53 -6.77
C LEU A 284 -6.45 2.30 -6.19
N THR A 285 -5.41 2.70 -6.92
CA THR A 285 -4.04 2.45 -6.46
C THR A 285 -3.48 3.60 -5.61
N ALA A 286 -2.75 3.22 -4.57
CA ALA A 286 -1.76 4.05 -3.90
C ALA A 286 -0.49 3.19 -3.80
N PRO A 287 0.48 3.34 -4.73
CA PRO A 287 1.60 2.42 -4.82
C PRO A 287 2.49 2.55 -3.58
N THR A 288 2.42 1.56 -2.69
CA THR A 288 3.19 1.59 -1.43
C THR A 288 4.68 1.76 -1.66
N LYS A 289 5.20 1.26 -2.80
CA LYS A 289 6.62 1.40 -3.16
C LYS A 289 7.05 2.84 -3.41
N MET A 290 6.15 3.70 -3.87
CA MET A 290 6.42 5.13 -4.00
C MET A 290 6.74 5.74 -2.62
N PHE A 291 5.96 5.41 -1.60
CA PHE A 291 6.20 5.87 -0.24
C PHE A 291 7.47 5.26 0.35
N ASP A 292 7.78 3.99 0.06
CA ASP A 292 9.04 3.36 0.47
C ASP A 292 10.24 4.08 -0.15
N PHE A 293 10.23 4.39 -1.46
CA PHE A 293 11.28 5.13 -2.14
C PHE A 293 11.43 6.55 -1.59
N ILE A 294 10.33 7.29 -1.44
CA ILE A 294 10.31 8.63 -0.86
C ILE A 294 10.90 8.61 0.55
N SER A 295 10.52 7.60 1.38
CA SER A 295 11.04 7.47 2.74
C SER A 295 12.55 7.25 2.81
N CYS A 296 13.12 6.69 1.76
CA CYS A 296 14.57 6.47 1.60
C CYS A 296 15.28 7.62 0.85
N GLY A 297 14.57 8.69 0.49
CA GLY A 297 15.14 9.79 -0.30
C GLY A 297 15.47 9.41 -1.75
N ILE A 298 14.95 8.30 -2.26
CA ILE A 298 15.27 7.78 -3.59
C ILE A 298 14.41 8.49 -4.64
N PRO A 299 14.99 9.18 -5.65
CA PRO A 299 14.26 9.71 -6.80
C PRO A 299 13.45 8.62 -7.50
N VAL A 300 12.23 8.95 -7.94
CA VAL A 300 11.31 7.98 -8.52
C VAL A 300 10.92 8.38 -9.93
N VAL A 301 10.92 7.43 -10.87
CA VAL A 301 10.26 7.56 -12.17
C VAL A 301 8.99 6.71 -12.13
N CYS A 302 7.84 7.36 -12.26
CA CYS A 302 6.53 6.75 -12.05
C CYS A 302 5.57 7.04 -13.20
N THR A 303 4.66 6.11 -13.51
CA THR A 303 3.56 6.37 -14.45
C THR A 303 2.64 7.47 -13.93
N GLU A 304 2.36 8.49 -14.74
CA GLU A 304 1.34 9.48 -14.48
C GLU A 304 -0.06 8.89 -14.74
N LEU A 305 -0.82 8.75 -13.67
CA LEU A 305 -2.23 8.39 -13.68
C LEU A 305 -2.97 9.31 -12.69
N PRO A 306 -4.29 9.47 -12.78
CA PRO A 306 -5.04 10.30 -11.82
C PRO A 306 -4.71 9.95 -10.36
N SER A 307 -4.60 8.67 -10.03
CA SER A 307 -4.26 8.20 -8.69
C SER A 307 -2.85 8.57 -8.25
N THR A 308 -1.84 8.40 -9.10
CA THR A 308 -0.43 8.70 -8.74
C THR A 308 -0.17 10.19 -8.69
N LYS A 309 -0.76 10.96 -9.63
CA LYS A 309 -0.67 12.42 -9.64
C LYS A 309 -1.27 13.04 -8.38
N ASN A 310 -2.39 12.53 -7.91
CA ASN A 310 -3.06 13.03 -6.71
C ASN A 310 -2.27 12.78 -5.40
N LEU A 311 -1.35 11.82 -5.39
CA LEU A 311 -0.53 11.49 -4.20
C LEU A 311 0.72 12.35 -4.06
N ILE A 312 1.10 13.09 -5.09
CA ILE A 312 2.32 13.89 -5.13
C ILE A 312 1.94 15.37 -5.16
N PRO A 313 2.48 16.19 -4.23
CA PRO A 313 2.25 17.62 -4.24
C PRO A 313 2.70 18.27 -5.56
N GLU A 314 1.99 19.30 -5.98
CA GLU A 314 2.37 20.09 -7.15
C GLU A 314 3.77 20.71 -6.95
N GLY A 315 4.59 20.71 -8.00
CA GLY A 315 5.97 21.21 -7.95
C GLY A 315 6.98 20.28 -7.28
N HIS A 316 6.56 19.10 -6.78
CA HIS A 316 7.48 18.16 -6.16
C HIS A 316 8.44 17.54 -7.19
N GLN A 317 9.75 17.65 -6.92
CA GLN A 317 10.79 17.26 -7.90
C GLN A 317 11.35 15.85 -7.67
N GLY A 318 11.01 15.19 -6.57
CA GLY A 318 11.52 13.85 -6.21
C GLY A 318 10.84 12.70 -6.96
N VAL A 319 9.69 12.95 -7.61
CA VAL A 319 8.95 11.96 -8.39
C VAL A 319 8.66 12.50 -9.79
N LYS A 320 9.27 11.91 -10.80
CA LYS A 320 8.99 12.21 -12.21
C LYS A 320 7.80 11.41 -12.69
N LEU A 321 6.70 12.10 -12.99
CA LEU A 321 5.48 11.49 -13.51
C LEU A 321 5.50 11.46 -15.04
N ILE A 322 5.43 10.27 -15.64
CA ILE A 322 5.54 10.02 -17.08
C ILE A 322 4.27 9.37 -17.61
N LYS A 323 3.75 9.84 -18.73
CA LYS A 323 2.55 9.26 -19.39
C LYS A 323 2.85 7.81 -19.83
N SER A 324 1.92 6.87 -19.54
CA SER A 324 2.14 5.43 -19.64
C SER A 324 2.59 4.90 -21.01
N LYS A 325 2.21 5.56 -22.10
CA LYS A 325 2.54 5.12 -23.45
C LYS A 325 3.84 5.71 -24.02
N LYS A 326 4.52 6.56 -23.26
CA LYS A 326 5.70 7.30 -23.77
C LYS A 326 7.01 6.73 -23.23
N ARG A 327 7.43 5.55 -23.76
CA ARG A 327 8.66 4.86 -23.33
C ARG A 327 9.91 5.73 -23.43
N VAL A 328 10.02 6.56 -24.46
CA VAL A 328 11.15 7.48 -24.64
C VAL A 328 11.26 8.48 -23.48
N GLU A 329 10.13 8.97 -22.98
CA GLU A 329 10.14 9.87 -21.83
C GLU A 329 10.62 9.16 -20.53
N TYR A 330 10.28 7.87 -20.34
CA TYR A 330 10.85 7.07 -19.23
C TYR A 330 12.35 6.94 -19.36
N ILE A 331 12.84 6.63 -20.55
CA ILE A 331 14.28 6.50 -20.84
C ILE A 331 14.99 7.82 -20.52
N ASN A 332 14.47 8.94 -21.01
CA ASN A 332 15.05 10.26 -20.79
C ASN A 332 15.05 10.63 -19.29
N ALA A 333 13.97 10.36 -18.58
CA ALA A 333 13.86 10.62 -17.13
C ALA A 333 14.87 9.79 -16.32
N ILE A 334 15.08 8.52 -16.68
CA ILE A 334 16.07 7.66 -16.04
C ILE A 334 17.50 8.16 -16.36
N LYS A 335 17.80 8.49 -17.63
CA LYS A 335 19.11 9.03 -18.04
C LYS A 335 19.43 10.31 -17.30
N GLU A 336 18.49 11.26 -17.26
CA GLU A 336 18.68 12.52 -16.56
C GLU A 336 19.06 12.32 -15.08
N LEU A 337 18.38 11.41 -14.37
CA LEU A 337 18.69 11.09 -12.98
C LEU A 337 19.99 10.29 -12.79
N LEU A 338 20.48 9.58 -13.82
CA LEU A 338 21.74 8.85 -13.79
C LEU A 338 22.95 9.73 -14.16
N GLU A 339 22.75 10.79 -14.92
CA GLU A 339 23.82 11.56 -15.58
C GLU A 339 23.97 12.97 -15.01
N ASP A 340 22.89 13.57 -14.47
CA ASP A 340 22.88 14.92 -13.89
C ASP A 340 22.84 14.84 -12.36
N GLU A 341 24.00 14.96 -11.72
CA GLU A 341 24.14 14.93 -10.27
C GLU A 341 23.36 16.05 -9.57
N LYS A 342 23.27 17.24 -10.17
CA LYS A 342 22.53 18.38 -9.59
C LYS A 342 21.03 18.09 -9.57
N LYS A 343 20.46 17.61 -10.66
CA LYS A 343 19.04 17.23 -10.73
C LYS A 343 18.73 16.05 -9.81
N TYR A 344 19.63 15.08 -9.72
CA TYR A 344 19.50 13.97 -8.78
C TYR A 344 19.47 14.48 -7.33
N ASP A 345 20.38 15.35 -6.95
CA ASP A 345 20.46 15.89 -5.58
C ASP A 345 19.21 16.70 -5.21
N ILE A 346 18.69 17.50 -6.14
CA ILE A 346 17.40 18.21 -5.97
C ILE A 346 16.27 17.22 -5.72
N ALA A 347 16.16 16.16 -6.54
CA ALA A 347 15.13 15.14 -6.41
C ALA A 347 15.27 14.37 -5.08
N HIS A 348 16.48 13.99 -4.70
CA HIS A 348 16.80 13.34 -3.42
C HIS A 348 16.35 14.19 -2.23
N LYS A 349 16.76 15.46 -2.17
CA LYS A 349 16.39 16.41 -1.11
C LYS A 349 14.87 16.66 -1.07
N SER A 350 14.25 16.77 -2.24
CA SER A 350 12.79 16.93 -2.36
C SER A 350 12.04 15.75 -1.71
N ASN A 351 12.46 14.51 -1.97
CA ASN A 351 11.89 13.32 -1.33
C ASN A 351 12.13 13.27 0.19
N ILE A 352 13.34 13.63 0.65
CA ILE A 352 13.63 13.72 2.09
C ILE A 352 12.69 14.71 2.78
N ASN A 353 12.48 15.89 2.17
CA ASN A 353 11.59 16.90 2.75
C ASN A 353 10.14 16.42 2.76
N LEU A 354 9.62 15.90 1.64
CA LEU A 354 8.27 15.37 1.57
C LEU A 354 8.05 14.23 2.59
N SER A 355 9.05 13.37 2.79
CA SER A 355 8.96 12.26 3.73
C SER A 355 8.61 12.69 5.16
N LYS A 356 9.08 13.86 5.59
CA LYS A 356 8.79 14.42 6.91
C LYS A 356 7.33 14.83 7.06
N ASP A 357 6.65 15.16 5.94
CA ASP A 357 5.28 15.67 5.94
C ASP A 357 4.21 14.59 5.77
N ILE A 358 4.56 13.47 5.15
CA ILE A 358 3.63 12.37 4.89
C ILE A 358 3.89 11.12 5.75
N THR A 359 4.41 11.29 6.97
CA THR A 359 4.55 10.17 7.93
C THR A 359 3.20 9.59 8.34
N TRP A 360 3.14 8.31 8.71
CA TRP A 360 1.91 7.71 9.22
C TRP A 360 1.28 8.50 10.37
N LYS A 361 2.10 9.04 11.28
CA LYS A 361 1.64 9.92 12.35
C LYS A 361 0.91 11.16 11.82
N LYS A 362 1.52 11.88 10.85
CA LYS A 362 0.92 13.08 10.25
C LYS A 362 -0.32 12.73 9.43
N MET A 363 -0.24 11.71 8.57
CA MET A 363 -1.35 11.31 7.72
C MET A 363 -2.55 10.76 8.52
N SER A 364 -2.32 10.14 9.67
CA SER A 364 -3.38 9.69 10.56
C SER A 364 -4.26 10.82 11.09
N LYS A 365 -3.76 12.05 11.20
CA LYS A 365 -4.55 13.23 11.58
C LYS A 365 -5.69 13.51 10.61
N ASN A 366 -5.50 13.16 9.32
CA ASN A 366 -6.53 13.34 8.29
C ASN A 366 -7.76 12.46 8.53
N PHE A 367 -7.61 11.33 9.21
CA PHE A 367 -8.72 10.47 9.63
C PHE A 367 -9.33 10.95 10.95
N ILE A 368 -8.49 11.33 11.91
CA ILE A 368 -8.88 11.65 13.28
C ILE A 368 -9.84 12.84 13.34
N LYS A 369 -9.73 13.80 12.42
CA LYS A 369 -10.65 14.96 12.34
C LYS A 369 -12.10 14.57 12.05
N TYR A 370 -12.37 13.34 11.63
CA TYR A 370 -13.72 12.80 11.38
C TYR A 370 -14.20 11.86 12.49
N PHE A 371 -13.33 11.50 13.42
CA PHE A 371 -13.64 10.64 14.56
C PHE A 371 -14.38 11.40 15.67
#